data_037117c621e41a03558721fe06f15cac
#
_entry.id   037117c621e41a03558721fe06f15cac
#
_cell.length_a   1.000
_cell.length_b   1.000
_cell.length_c   1.000
_cell.angle_alpha   90.00
_cell.angle_beta   90.00
_cell.angle_gamma   90.00
#
_symmetry.space_group_name_H-M   'P 1'
#
loop_
_entity.id
_entity.type
_entity.pdbx_description
1 polymer ?
#
loop_
_entity_poly.entity_id
_entity_poly.type
_entity_poly.pdbx_seq_one_letter_code
_entity_poly.pdbx_strand_id
1 'polypeptide(L)'
;MEIILDKTRWDILNHQAKVKILITGRRWGKSVLSAVFLLHQPFQQGERRLYIAPYYRQAKLIMFPLMKELMLQFGDVKINETELSFRFDNGAELSLKGADNPDSLRGISLGKNGSNGVVLDEMAYIKEGFFEEVITPMLLDHNAKALLTSTPNGYNHLYSKFLLGLGKNPMYKSWQFTTLEHGMISKEAVLEAKKTMTADQYKQEMLGTFLTAGNKAVWNFDRNVHLQPIKDMPPQMFFGLDFNVATMACIVMGRYSDGTVVAVDELVLHNSNTDEMARLMKKKYPYVKDCYPDPAGKSRSTVAVNNRSDHSILREHGFNVYAKSKAPHTKDRLYSLNRLLKDSEGKIRMTVAPKCVNLIKDYELCQRDNNGNLSKKDENLTHFLDASSYYIDLKEPAYRRTATTLEF
;
A
#
# COMPACT_ATOMS: atom_id res chain seq x y z
N MET A 1 18.41 16.30 17.97
CA MET A 1 17.11 16.78 17.39
C MET A 1 16.19 17.18 18.55
N GLU A 2 15.66 18.39 18.56
CA GLU A 2 14.62 18.80 19.51
C GLU A 2 13.25 18.47 18.95
N ILE A 3 12.40 17.78 19.72
CA ILE A 3 11.04 17.44 19.34
C ILE A 3 10.07 18.32 20.13
N ILE A 4 9.43 19.24 19.45
CA ILE A 4 8.38 20.09 20.04
C ILE A 4 7.03 19.43 19.78
N LEU A 5 6.32 19.09 20.85
CA LEU A 5 4.98 18.54 20.80
C LEU A 5 3.93 19.63 21.01
N ASP A 6 2.94 19.67 20.17
CA ASP A 6 1.73 20.46 20.42
C ASP A 6 0.88 19.85 21.54
N LYS A 7 -0.10 20.60 22.02
CA LYS A 7 -1.01 20.18 23.08
C LYS A 7 -1.72 18.87 22.75
N THR A 8 -2.16 18.68 21.53
CA THR A 8 -2.90 17.47 21.10
C THR A 8 -2.04 16.22 21.22
N ARG A 9 -0.80 16.28 20.72
CA ARG A 9 0.14 15.15 20.84
C ARG A 9 0.50 14.86 22.28
N TRP A 10 0.69 15.91 23.09
CA TRP A 10 0.93 15.80 24.52
C TRP A 10 -0.25 15.13 25.25
N ASP A 11 -1.48 15.52 24.95
CA ASP A 11 -2.69 14.94 25.54
C ASP A 11 -2.86 13.45 25.15
N ILE A 12 -2.52 13.06 23.92
CA ILE A 12 -2.50 11.66 23.49
C ILE A 12 -1.48 10.84 24.30
N LEU A 13 -0.26 11.35 24.45
CA LEU A 13 0.80 10.65 25.19
C LEU A 13 0.41 10.41 26.65
N ASN A 14 -0.17 11.41 27.31
CA ASN A 14 -0.46 11.37 28.74
C ASN A 14 -1.84 10.79 29.08
N HIS A 15 -2.66 10.48 28.08
CA HIS A 15 -3.96 9.87 28.33
C HIS A 15 -3.83 8.54 29.08
N GLN A 16 -4.76 8.27 30.03
CA GLN A 16 -4.64 7.12 30.96
C GLN A 16 -5.08 5.79 30.34
N ALA A 17 -5.76 5.79 29.19
CA ALA A 17 -6.17 4.56 28.52
C ALA A 17 -4.98 3.62 28.28
N LYS A 18 -5.20 2.32 28.50
CA LYS A 18 -4.20 1.27 28.31
C LYS A 18 -3.87 1.06 26.85
N VAL A 19 -4.88 1.14 25.98
CA VAL A 19 -4.74 1.01 24.53
C VAL A 19 -5.19 2.30 23.87
N LYS A 20 -4.24 2.97 23.25
CA LYS A 20 -4.44 4.23 22.52
C LYS A 20 -4.45 3.93 21.02
N ILE A 21 -5.42 4.45 20.29
CA ILE A 21 -5.60 4.21 18.87
C ILE A 21 -5.61 5.54 18.13
N LEU A 22 -4.63 5.74 17.26
CA LEU A 22 -4.43 6.97 16.54
C LEU A 22 -4.55 6.74 15.04
N ILE A 23 -5.63 7.23 14.47
CA ILE A 23 -5.91 7.18 13.04
C ILE A 23 -5.66 8.56 12.45
N THR A 24 -4.77 8.67 11.47
CA THR A 24 -4.48 9.96 10.86
C THR A 24 -4.25 9.85 9.36
N GLY A 25 -4.37 10.98 8.68
CA GLY A 25 -3.83 11.11 7.33
C GLY A 25 -2.31 10.95 7.30
N ARG A 26 -1.75 10.72 6.11
CA ARG A 26 -0.29 10.63 5.92
C ARG A 26 0.40 11.94 6.33
N ARG A 27 1.66 11.82 6.78
CA ARG A 27 2.50 12.97 7.16
C ARG A 27 1.96 13.79 8.35
N TRP A 28 1.04 13.25 9.13
CA TRP A 28 0.59 13.87 10.38
C TRP A 28 1.66 13.85 11.49
N GLY A 29 2.68 13.00 11.37
CA GLY A 29 3.74 12.84 12.37
C GLY A 29 3.58 11.61 13.26
N LYS A 30 2.83 10.57 12.82
CA LYS A 30 2.66 9.31 13.56
C LYS A 30 3.98 8.69 14.03
N SER A 31 4.98 8.60 13.15
CA SER A 31 6.26 7.95 13.46
C SER A 31 7.03 8.69 14.55
N VAL A 32 7.03 10.03 14.53
CA VAL A 32 7.64 10.84 15.58
C VAL A 32 6.90 10.64 16.91
N LEU A 33 5.57 10.69 16.91
CA LEU A 33 4.77 10.45 18.11
C LEU A 33 4.98 9.03 18.65
N SER A 34 5.12 8.03 17.79
CA SER A 34 5.43 6.65 18.15
C SER A 34 6.78 6.53 18.85
N ALA A 35 7.79 7.21 18.32
CA ALA A 35 9.11 7.27 18.94
C ALA A 35 9.04 7.92 20.34
N VAL A 36 8.40 9.09 20.42
CA VAL A 36 8.25 9.79 21.70
C VAL A 36 7.43 8.97 22.69
N PHE A 37 6.36 8.27 22.25
CA PHE A 37 5.60 7.39 23.15
C PHE A 37 6.49 6.34 23.83
N LEU A 38 7.45 5.78 23.13
CA LEU A 38 8.38 4.80 23.68
C LEU A 38 9.49 5.42 24.53
N LEU A 39 9.82 6.70 24.34
CA LEU A 39 10.99 7.34 24.96
C LEU A 39 10.67 8.34 26.08
N HIS A 40 9.47 8.96 26.10
CA HIS A 40 9.19 10.07 27.02
C HIS A 40 9.12 9.67 28.51
N GLN A 41 8.93 8.41 28.81
CA GLN A 41 9.00 7.88 30.18
C GLN A 41 10.38 7.27 30.43
N PRO A 42 11.01 7.50 31.61
CA PRO A 42 12.27 6.87 31.95
C PRO A 42 12.18 5.34 31.88
N PHE A 43 13.24 4.70 31.39
CA PHE A 43 13.35 3.25 31.40
C PHE A 43 13.61 2.72 32.79
N GLN A 44 12.74 1.82 33.25
CA GLN A 44 12.93 1.11 34.50
C GLN A 44 13.94 -0.05 34.34
N GLN A 45 14.54 -0.50 35.45
CA GLN A 45 15.51 -1.61 35.40
C GLN A 45 14.94 -2.86 34.75
N GLY A 46 15.58 -3.35 33.70
CA GLY A 46 15.20 -4.53 32.96
C GLY A 46 13.90 -4.40 32.15
N GLU A 47 13.39 -3.19 31.97
CA GLU A 47 12.17 -2.93 31.19
C GLU A 47 12.39 -3.20 29.71
N ARG A 48 11.39 -3.80 29.06
CA ARG A 48 11.39 -4.01 27.61
C ARG A 48 10.29 -3.22 26.94
N ARG A 49 10.62 -2.53 25.85
CA ARG A 49 9.67 -1.83 24.98
C ARG A 49 9.85 -2.27 23.54
N LEU A 50 8.76 -2.33 22.79
CA LEU A 50 8.78 -2.74 21.39
C LEU A 50 8.16 -1.68 20.47
N TYR A 51 8.80 -1.48 19.32
CA TYR A 51 8.15 -0.92 18.15
C TYR A 51 7.94 -2.03 17.13
N ILE A 52 6.72 -2.16 16.61
CA ILE A 52 6.34 -3.20 15.67
C ILE A 52 5.77 -2.56 14.42
N ALA A 53 6.39 -2.82 13.26
CA ALA A 53 5.89 -2.50 11.94
C ALA A 53 5.27 -3.75 11.29
N PRO A 54 4.47 -3.62 10.21
CA PRO A 54 3.98 -4.76 9.45
C PRO A 54 5.09 -5.73 8.99
N TYR A 55 6.23 -5.16 8.58
CA TYR A 55 7.41 -5.91 8.13
C TYR A 55 8.68 -5.42 8.81
N TYR A 56 9.60 -6.34 9.12
CA TYR A 56 10.90 -6.03 9.71
C TYR A 56 11.68 -4.98 8.89
N ARG A 57 11.67 -5.11 7.54
CA ARG A 57 12.33 -4.16 6.66
C ARG A 57 11.79 -2.73 6.81
N GLN A 58 10.51 -2.57 7.09
CA GLN A 58 9.91 -1.24 7.30
C GLN A 58 10.39 -0.63 8.62
N ALA A 59 10.44 -1.41 9.69
CA ALA A 59 11.01 -0.96 10.96
C ALA A 59 12.47 -0.49 10.78
N LYS A 60 13.29 -1.27 10.05
CA LYS A 60 14.69 -0.95 9.76
C LYS A 60 14.88 0.33 8.96
N LEU A 61 14.06 0.56 7.94
CA LEU A 61 14.26 1.69 7.02
C LEU A 61 13.64 3.00 7.53
N ILE A 62 12.60 2.94 8.34
CA ILE A 62 11.84 4.13 8.74
C ILE A 62 12.10 4.51 10.20
N MET A 63 11.88 3.56 11.12
CA MET A 63 11.95 3.88 12.56
C MET A 63 13.35 3.79 13.13
N PHE A 64 14.17 2.84 12.69
CA PHE A 64 15.49 2.65 13.26
C PHE A 64 16.42 3.86 13.12
N PRO A 65 16.51 4.54 11.95
CA PRO A 65 17.30 5.77 11.83
C PRO A 65 16.81 6.88 12.76
N LEU A 66 15.50 7.09 12.87
CA LEU A 66 14.90 8.07 13.77
C LEU A 66 15.21 7.76 15.23
N MET A 67 15.04 6.49 15.64
CA MET A 67 15.37 6.06 17.01
C MET A 67 16.86 6.21 17.30
N LYS A 68 17.74 5.88 16.35
CA LYS A 68 19.19 6.03 16.52
C LYS A 68 19.58 7.48 16.77
N GLU A 69 19.02 8.42 16.03
CA GLU A 69 19.25 9.85 16.22
C GLU A 69 18.77 10.32 17.60
N LEU A 70 17.58 9.90 18.02
CA LEU A 70 17.03 10.25 19.33
C LEU A 70 17.83 9.63 20.48
N MET A 71 18.33 8.41 20.33
CA MET A 71 19.09 7.71 21.34
C MET A 71 20.45 8.36 21.63
N LEU A 72 21.02 9.09 20.68
CA LEU A 72 22.26 9.86 20.92
C LEU A 72 22.13 10.89 22.05
N GLN A 73 20.93 11.23 22.48
CA GLN A 73 20.65 12.17 23.57
C GLN A 73 20.54 11.49 24.95
N PHE A 74 20.53 10.15 25.00
CA PHE A 74 20.34 9.38 26.24
C PHE A 74 21.65 8.90 26.89
N GLY A 75 22.82 9.34 26.41
CA GLY A 75 24.11 8.92 26.93
C GLY A 75 24.54 7.53 26.44
N ASP A 76 25.09 6.70 27.32
CA ASP A 76 25.66 5.40 26.97
C ASP A 76 24.57 4.36 26.68
N VAL A 77 24.11 4.31 25.39
CA VAL A 77 23.17 3.31 24.88
C VAL A 77 23.89 2.39 23.90
N LYS A 78 23.88 1.09 24.18
CA LYS A 78 24.44 0.08 23.27
C LYS A 78 23.47 -0.19 22.14
N ILE A 79 23.90 0.11 20.89
CA ILE A 79 23.08 -0.04 19.68
C ILE A 79 23.49 -1.32 18.96
N ASN A 80 22.51 -2.19 18.67
CA ASN A 80 22.68 -3.36 17.82
C ASN A 80 21.90 -3.17 16.51
N GLU A 81 22.61 -2.90 15.42
CA GLU A 81 22.01 -2.63 14.10
C GLU A 81 21.50 -3.90 13.39
N THR A 82 21.98 -5.08 13.80
CA THR A 82 21.50 -6.36 13.24
C THR A 82 20.16 -6.74 13.86
N GLU A 83 20.05 -6.63 15.20
CA GLU A 83 18.82 -6.96 15.92
C GLU A 83 17.85 -5.77 16.02
N LEU A 84 18.25 -4.59 15.57
CA LEU A 84 17.53 -3.32 15.69
C LEU A 84 17.13 -3.04 17.14
N SER A 85 18.09 -3.09 18.06
CA SER A 85 17.85 -2.91 19.48
C SER A 85 18.79 -1.88 20.13
N PHE A 86 18.29 -1.29 21.20
CA PHE A 86 18.95 -0.29 22.03
C PHE A 86 18.93 -0.78 23.48
N ARG A 87 20.10 -0.99 24.06
CA ARG A 87 20.25 -1.47 25.45
C ARG A 87 20.85 -0.41 26.34
N PHE A 88 20.24 -0.22 27.48
CA PHE A 88 20.65 0.70 28.52
C PHE A 88 21.44 -0.04 29.61
N ASP A 89 22.28 0.67 30.36
CA ASP A 89 23.12 0.08 31.42
C ASP A 89 22.30 -0.54 32.57
N ASN A 90 21.07 -0.08 32.79
CA ASN A 90 20.15 -0.65 33.77
C ASN A 90 19.47 -1.95 33.26
N GLY A 91 19.91 -2.50 32.13
CA GLY A 91 19.38 -3.72 31.53
C GLY A 91 18.06 -3.53 30.80
N ALA A 92 17.53 -2.31 30.66
CA ALA A 92 16.37 -2.06 29.85
C ALA A 92 16.69 -2.15 28.36
N GLU A 93 15.68 -2.49 27.55
CA GLU A 93 15.85 -2.67 26.10
C GLU A 93 14.66 -2.12 25.33
N LEU A 94 14.95 -1.38 24.26
CA LEU A 94 14.00 -1.03 23.22
C LEU A 94 14.38 -1.77 21.94
N SER A 95 13.45 -2.56 21.39
CA SER A 95 13.68 -3.34 20.17
C SER A 95 12.65 -3.00 19.10
N LEU A 96 13.09 -3.04 17.82
CA LEU A 96 12.22 -2.85 16.67
C LEU A 96 12.04 -4.19 15.96
N LYS A 97 10.80 -4.58 15.70
CA LYS A 97 10.44 -5.88 15.14
C LYS A 97 9.42 -5.74 14.00
N GLY A 98 9.25 -6.82 13.23
CA GLY A 98 8.17 -6.95 12.24
C GLY A 98 7.08 -7.86 12.76
N ALA A 99 5.82 -7.58 12.41
CA ALA A 99 4.69 -8.46 12.68
C ALA A 99 4.63 -9.68 11.74
N ASP A 100 5.48 -9.71 10.73
CA ASP A 100 5.64 -10.82 9.77
C ASP A 100 6.25 -12.08 10.37
N ASN A 101 6.85 -11.99 11.59
CA ASN A 101 7.33 -13.14 12.35
C ASN A 101 6.81 -13.11 13.80
N PRO A 102 5.53 -13.46 14.04
CA PRO A 102 4.90 -13.35 15.36
C PRO A 102 5.52 -14.30 16.41
N ASP A 103 6.07 -15.45 15.99
CA ASP A 103 6.65 -16.41 16.92
C ASP A 103 7.93 -15.88 17.60
N SER A 104 8.65 -15.00 16.94
CA SER A 104 9.84 -14.35 17.52
C SER A 104 9.52 -13.39 18.68
N LEU A 105 8.25 -13.03 18.84
CA LEU A 105 7.80 -12.08 19.88
C LEU A 105 7.21 -12.77 21.11
N ARG A 106 6.84 -14.05 21.00
CA ARG A 106 6.20 -14.78 22.10
C ARG A 106 7.15 -14.89 23.32
N GLY A 107 6.59 -14.77 24.52
CA GLY A 107 7.34 -14.91 25.78
C GLY A 107 8.10 -13.64 26.20
N ILE A 108 7.90 -12.52 25.53
CA ILE A 108 8.44 -11.22 25.95
C ILE A 108 7.41 -10.51 26.84
N SER A 109 7.77 -10.17 28.08
CA SER A 109 6.97 -9.28 28.94
C SER A 109 7.31 -7.83 28.64
N LEU A 110 6.30 -7.00 28.39
CA LEU A 110 6.47 -5.62 27.94
C LEU A 110 6.15 -4.58 29.01
N GLY A 111 6.92 -3.51 29.02
CA GLY A 111 6.79 -2.40 29.95
C GLY A 111 7.13 -2.81 31.38
N LYS A 112 6.83 -1.92 32.33
CA LYS A 112 6.96 -2.17 33.76
C LYS A 112 6.07 -1.19 34.53
N ASN A 113 5.34 -1.66 35.55
CA ASN A 113 4.50 -0.81 36.40
C ASN A 113 3.57 0.16 35.62
N GLY A 114 2.91 -0.33 34.56
CA GLY A 114 1.99 0.45 33.76
C GLY A 114 2.65 1.45 32.78
N SER A 115 3.95 1.28 32.49
CA SER A 115 4.65 2.11 31.50
C SER A 115 4.22 1.83 30.06
N ASN A 116 4.72 2.64 29.14
CA ASN A 116 4.50 2.44 27.72
C ASN A 116 5.30 1.23 27.21
N GLY A 117 4.63 0.17 26.78
CA GLY A 117 5.28 -1.10 26.43
C GLY A 117 5.45 -1.30 24.93
N VAL A 118 4.49 -0.90 24.11
CA VAL A 118 4.52 -1.21 22.69
C VAL A 118 3.86 -0.15 21.82
N VAL A 119 4.44 0.02 20.63
CA VAL A 119 3.79 0.70 19.48
C VAL A 119 3.57 -0.33 18.37
N LEU A 120 2.36 -0.38 17.82
CA LEU A 120 2.07 -1.05 16.56
C LEU A 120 1.83 0.03 15.50
N ASP A 121 2.79 0.21 14.62
CA ASP A 121 2.69 1.19 13.54
C ASP A 121 2.08 0.55 12.29
N GLU A 122 1.30 1.33 11.55
CA GLU A 122 0.51 0.87 10.40
C GLU A 122 -0.29 -0.40 10.70
N MET A 123 -0.96 -0.41 11.86
CA MET A 123 -1.74 -1.55 12.39
C MET A 123 -2.80 -2.08 11.40
N ALA A 124 -3.34 -1.23 10.54
CA ALA A 124 -4.30 -1.64 9.50
C ALA A 124 -3.72 -2.67 8.50
N TYR A 125 -2.40 -2.81 8.44
CA TYR A 125 -1.67 -3.72 7.55
C TYR A 125 -1.05 -4.92 8.28
N ILE A 126 -1.22 -5.00 9.59
CA ILE A 126 -0.85 -6.15 10.41
C ILE A 126 -1.99 -7.18 10.34
N LYS A 127 -1.66 -8.47 10.41
CA LYS A 127 -2.65 -9.55 10.35
C LYS A 127 -3.69 -9.41 11.47
N GLU A 128 -4.95 -9.66 11.15
CA GLU A 128 -6.04 -9.76 12.13
C GLU A 128 -5.72 -10.82 13.18
N GLY A 129 -6.08 -10.57 14.43
CA GLY A 129 -5.77 -11.44 15.58
C GLY A 129 -4.38 -11.19 16.21
N PHE A 130 -3.44 -10.56 15.50
CA PHE A 130 -2.08 -10.36 16.02
C PHE A 130 -2.05 -9.60 17.35
N PHE A 131 -2.88 -8.58 17.51
CA PHE A 131 -2.93 -7.81 18.77
C PHE A 131 -3.43 -8.67 19.94
N GLU A 132 -4.48 -9.44 19.72
CA GLU A 132 -5.10 -10.30 20.74
C GLU A 132 -4.23 -11.49 21.12
N GLU A 133 -3.66 -12.16 20.11
CA GLU A 133 -2.95 -13.42 20.28
C GLU A 133 -1.49 -13.23 20.75
N VAL A 134 -0.85 -12.15 20.30
CA VAL A 134 0.57 -11.91 20.55
C VAL A 134 0.78 -10.79 21.55
N ILE A 135 0.20 -9.61 21.30
CA ILE A 135 0.52 -8.40 22.06
C ILE A 135 -0.21 -8.33 23.39
N THR A 136 -1.49 -8.68 23.42
CA THR A 136 -2.28 -8.60 24.66
C THR A 136 -1.65 -9.40 25.80
N PRO A 137 -1.23 -10.68 25.63
CA PRO A 137 -0.55 -11.42 26.68
C PRO A 137 0.73 -10.72 27.19
N MET A 138 1.54 -10.17 26.27
CA MET A 138 2.80 -9.50 26.62
C MET A 138 2.62 -8.23 27.48
N LEU A 139 1.42 -7.61 27.42
CA LEU A 139 1.09 -6.40 28.19
C LEU A 139 0.53 -6.71 29.59
N LEU A 140 0.07 -7.93 29.82
CA LEU A 140 -0.66 -8.29 31.05
C LEU A 140 0.27 -8.28 32.28
N ASP A 141 1.48 -8.86 32.16
CA ASP A 141 2.40 -9.04 33.28
C ASP A 141 2.72 -7.77 34.05
N HIS A 142 2.81 -6.65 33.35
CA HIS A 142 3.20 -5.37 33.90
C HIS A 142 2.15 -4.27 33.73
N ASN A 143 0.94 -4.62 33.30
CA ASN A 143 -0.13 -3.66 32.99
C ASN A 143 0.33 -2.55 32.03
N ALA A 144 1.18 -2.90 31.05
CA ALA A 144 1.79 -1.95 30.14
C ALA A 144 0.79 -1.35 29.16
N LYS A 145 1.12 -0.19 28.60
CA LYS A 145 0.30 0.56 27.65
C LYS A 145 0.74 0.31 26.22
N ALA A 146 -0.22 0.35 25.30
CA ALA A 146 -0.01 0.22 23.86
C ALA A 146 -0.49 1.46 23.09
N LEU A 147 0.23 1.79 22.02
CA LEU A 147 -0.18 2.78 21.02
C LEU A 147 -0.30 2.09 19.65
N LEU A 148 -1.48 2.13 19.07
CA LEU A 148 -1.78 1.62 17.73
C LEU A 148 -1.91 2.81 16.79
N THR A 149 -1.06 2.89 15.77
CA THR A 149 -1.08 3.99 14.80
C THR A 149 -1.34 3.44 13.41
N SER A 150 -2.09 4.15 12.58
CA SER A 150 -2.27 3.81 11.16
C SER A 150 -2.90 4.94 10.36
N THR A 151 -2.75 4.86 9.04
CA THR A 151 -3.76 5.36 8.10
C THR A 151 -4.89 4.33 8.01
N PRO A 152 -6.15 4.73 7.74
CA PRO A 152 -7.24 3.79 7.53
C PRO A 152 -6.99 2.85 6.35
N ASN A 153 -7.52 1.63 6.41
CA ASN A 153 -7.51 0.69 5.30
C ASN A 153 -8.83 -0.11 5.27
N GLY A 154 -9.91 0.55 4.85
CA GLY A 154 -11.24 -0.03 4.92
C GLY A 154 -11.74 -0.23 6.36
N TYR A 155 -12.88 -0.92 6.50
CA TYR A 155 -13.44 -1.30 7.80
C TYR A 155 -12.91 -2.66 8.24
N ASN A 156 -11.60 -2.73 8.53
CA ASN A 156 -10.93 -3.95 8.98
C ASN A 156 -10.90 -4.06 10.53
N HIS A 157 -10.11 -5.01 11.06
CA HIS A 157 -9.95 -5.24 12.49
C HIS A 157 -9.50 -3.98 13.29
N LEU A 158 -8.75 -3.07 12.66
CA LEU A 158 -8.39 -1.80 13.32
C LEU A 158 -9.61 -0.88 13.51
N TYR A 159 -10.56 -0.87 12.57
CA TYR A 159 -11.80 -0.11 12.73
C TYR A 159 -12.62 -0.59 13.92
N SER A 160 -12.73 -1.90 14.11
CA SER A 160 -13.40 -2.46 15.29
C SER A 160 -12.75 -1.98 16.59
N LYS A 161 -11.42 -1.94 16.67
CA LYS A 161 -10.70 -1.39 17.82
C LYS A 161 -10.90 0.11 17.97
N PHE A 162 -10.90 0.85 16.86
CA PHE A 162 -11.15 2.29 16.86
C PHE A 162 -12.52 2.61 17.47
N LEU A 163 -13.55 1.83 17.15
CA LEU A 163 -14.89 1.99 17.75
C LEU A 163 -14.89 1.75 19.26
N LEU A 164 -14.10 0.79 19.78
CA LEU A 164 -13.96 0.58 21.23
C LEU A 164 -13.46 1.84 21.93
N GLY A 165 -12.50 2.54 21.33
CA GLY A 165 -11.93 3.75 21.92
C GLY A 165 -12.77 5.02 21.76
N LEU A 166 -13.81 5.00 20.92
CA LEU A 166 -14.85 6.04 20.87
C LEU A 166 -15.97 5.79 21.89
N GLY A 167 -16.10 4.55 22.36
CA GLY A 167 -17.11 4.15 23.34
C GLY A 167 -16.75 4.52 24.78
N LYS A 168 -17.49 3.93 25.73
CA LYS A 168 -17.33 4.16 27.18
C LYS A 168 -16.28 3.24 27.84
N ASN A 169 -15.58 2.42 27.06
CA ASN A 169 -14.58 1.50 27.62
C ASN A 169 -13.31 2.27 28.05
N PRO A 170 -13.00 2.39 29.34
CA PRO A 170 -11.87 3.18 29.83
C PRO A 170 -10.50 2.61 29.43
N MET A 171 -10.47 1.34 29.03
CA MET A 171 -9.25 0.67 28.55
C MET A 171 -8.78 1.21 27.22
N TYR A 172 -9.69 1.74 26.40
CA TYR A 172 -9.42 2.18 25.03
C TYR A 172 -9.68 3.67 24.85
N LYS A 173 -8.87 4.34 24.07
CA LYS A 173 -9.12 5.70 23.62
C LYS A 173 -8.66 5.87 22.18
N SER A 174 -9.55 6.43 21.35
CA SER A 174 -9.29 6.65 19.94
C SER A 174 -9.27 8.13 19.58
N TRP A 175 -8.41 8.48 18.64
CA TRP A 175 -8.32 9.78 18.00
C TRP A 175 -8.25 9.61 16.49
N GLN A 176 -8.80 10.58 15.78
CA GLN A 176 -8.75 10.64 14.32
C GLN A 176 -8.43 12.07 13.89
N PHE A 177 -7.46 12.23 12.99
CA PHE A 177 -7.03 13.53 12.47
C PHE A 177 -6.77 13.48 10.97
N THR A 178 -6.99 14.60 10.31
CA THR A 178 -6.59 14.81 8.92
C THR A 178 -5.10 15.15 8.84
N THR A 179 -4.52 15.08 7.64
CA THR A 179 -3.13 15.53 7.40
C THR A 179 -2.91 17.00 7.78
N LEU A 180 -3.93 17.85 7.60
CA LEU A 180 -3.82 19.29 7.90
C LEU A 180 -3.95 19.62 9.38
N GLU A 181 -4.63 18.76 10.15
CA GLU A 181 -4.73 18.94 11.60
C GLU A 181 -3.42 18.51 12.25
N HIS A 182 -2.65 19.47 12.70
CA HIS A 182 -1.32 19.27 13.33
C HIS A 182 -0.30 18.56 12.43
N GLY A 183 -0.53 18.56 11.10
CA GLY A 183 0.38 17.97 10.11
C GLY A 183 1.62 18.84 9.89
N MET A 184 2.66 18.20 9.39
CA MET A 184 3.94 18.84 9.05
C MET A 184 3.99 19.29 7.58
N ILE A 185 2.84 19.30 6.89
CA ILE A 185 2.73 19.60 5.46
C ILE A 185 1.92 20.87 5.25
N SER A 186 2.32 21.68 4.27
CA SER A 186 1.60 22.88 3.86
C SER A 186 0.24 22.55 3.23
N LYS A 187 -0.68 23.49 3.31
CA LYS A 187 -2.01 23.36 2.65
C LYS A 187 -1.88 23.19 1.15
N GLU A 188 -0.91 23.87 0.52
CA GLU A 188 -0.63 23.81 -0.90
C GLU A 188 -0.23 22.41 -1.34
N ALA A 189 0.65 21.72 -0.58
CA ALA A 189 1.05 20.35 -0.86
C ALA A 189 -0.12 19.35 -0.73
N VAL A 190 -1.04 19.58 0.22
CA VAL A 190 -2.25 18.75 0.36
C VAL A 190 -3.23 19.01 -0.78
N LEU A 191 -3.37 20.26 -1.24
CA LEU A 191 -4.19 20.59 -2.41
C LEU A 191 -3.61 19.98 -3.69
N GLU A 192 -2.29 19.97 -3.86
CA GLU A 192 -1.64 19.30 -5.00
C GLU A 192 -1.87 17.78 -4.96
N ALA A 193 -1.76 17.16 -3.78
CA ALA A 193 -2.10 15.75 -3.60
C ALA A 193 -3.56 15.45 -4.00
N LYS A 194 -4.49 16.35 -3.73
CA LYS A 194 -5.89 16.22 -4.13
C LYS A 194 -6.06 16.10 -5.64
N LYS A 195 -5.27 16.83 -6.44
CA LYS A 195 -5.33 16.77 -7.91
C LYS A 195 -4.82 15.44 -8.48
N THR A 196 -3.99 14.71 -7.73
CA THR A 196 -3.33 13.49 -8.19
C THR A 196 -3.97 12.21 -7.64
N MET A 197 -4.87 12.30 -6.66
CA MET A 197 -5.54 11.18 -6.02
C MET A 197 -6.97 11.01 -6.53
N THR A 198 -7.56 9.81 -6.35
CA THR A 198 -9.02 9.64 -6.43
C THR A 198 -9.68 10.28 -5.20
N ALA A 199 -10.98 10.59 -5.28
CA ALA A 199 -11.72 11.14 -4.15
C ALA A 199 -11.62 10.25 -2.89
N ASP A 200 -11.76 8.93 -3.06
CA ASP A 200 -11.70 7.98 -1.95
C ASP A 200 -10.27 7.84 -1.41
N GLN A 201 -9.28 7.84 -2.30
CA GLN A 201 -7.88 7.83 -1.89
C GLN A 201 -7.54 9.09 -1.07
N TYR A 202 -7.98 10.26 -1.51
CA TYR A 202 -7.79 11.51 -0.78
C TYR A 202 -8.45 11.46 0.60
N LYS A 203 -9.69 10.97 0.70
CA LYS A 203 -10.37 10.80 1.97
C LYS A 203 -9.61 9.85 2.90
N GLN A 204 -9.17 8.71 2.40
CA GLN A 204 -8.45 7.73 3.20
C GLN A 204 -7.06 8.21 3.60
N GLU A 205 -6.25 8.67 2.65
CA GLU A 205 -4.83 8.97 2.86
C GLU A 205 -4.58 10.36 3.46
N MET A 206 -5.43 11.36 3.13
CA MET A 206 -5.26 12.73 3.61
C MET A 206 -6.23 13.10 4.73
N LEU A 207 -7.47 12.62 4.67
CA LEU A 207 -8.46 12.94 5.71
C LEU A 207 -8.53 11.89 6.81
N GLY A 208 -7.78 10.79 6.71
CA GLY A 208 -7.79 9.73 7.71
C GLY A 208 -9.15 9.06 7.87
N THR A 209 -10.00 9.07 6.82
CA THR A 209 -11.38 8.59 6.90
C THR A 209 -11.44 7.10 6.60
N PHE A 210 -12.11 6.33 7.45
CA PHE A 210 -12.49 4.96 7.11
C PHE A 210 -13.55 5.01 6.01
N LEU A 211 -13.30 4.29 4.94
CA LEU A 211 -14.24 4.20 3.84
C LEU A 211 -14.81 2.80 3.77
N THR A 212 -16.09 2.68 3.47
CA THR A 212 -16.64 1.46 2.91
C THR A 212 -16.01 1.32 1.53
N ALA A 213 -14.95 0.55 1.42
CA ALA A 213 -14.60 0.01 0.14
C ALA A 213 -15.78 -0.90 -0.24
N GLY A 214 -16.65 -0.46 -1.11
CA GLY A 214 -17.41 -1.42 -1.89
C GLY A 214 -16.36 -2.41 -2.41
N ASN A 215 -16.62 -3.72 -2.33
CA ASN A 215 -15.64 -4.74 -2.74
C ASN A 215 -15.25 -4.63 -4.21
N LYS A 216 -15.82 -3.70 -4.96
CA LYS A 216 -15.54 -3.47 -6.38
C LYS A 216 -14.09 -3.02 -6.56
N ALA A 217 -13.35 -3.72 -7.41
CA ALA A 217 -11.95 -3.41 -7.68
C ALA A 217 -11.79 -2.13 -8.52
N VAL A 218 -12.70 -1.92 -9.49
CA VAL A 218 -12.73 -0.76 -10.38
C VAL A 218 -13.95 0.10 -10.00
N TRP A 219 -13.86 0.79 -8.87
CA TRP A 219 -14.99 1.50 -8.26
C TRP A 219 -15.42 2.78 -8.96
N ASN A 220 -14.54 3.34 -9.80
CA ASN A 220 -14.84 4.55 -10.58
C ASN A 220 -15.36 4.23 -11.99
N PHE A 221 -15.46 2.95 -12.38
CA PHE A 221 -15.97 2.60 -13.70
C PHE A 221 -17.50 2.72 -13.76
N ASP A 222 -17.99 3.47 -14.76
CA ASP A 222 -19.39 3.66 -15.09
C ASP A 222 -19.56 3.52 -16.61
N ARG A 223 -20.41 2.59 -17.07
CA ARG A 223 -20.67 2.34 -18.49
C ARG A 223 -21.10 3.60 -19.25
N ASN A 224 -21.99 4.38 -18.64
CA ASN A 224 -22.57 5.57 -19.30
C ASN A 224 -21.52 6.67 -19.56
N VAL A 225 -20.43 6.63 -18.82
CA VAL A 225 -19.37 7.65 -18.86
C VAL A 225 -18.16 7.16 -19.64
N HIS A 226 -17.72 5.93 -19.38
CA HIS A 226 -16.42 5.43 -19.84
C HIS A 226 -16.51 4.63 -21.13
N LEU A 227 -17.71 4.09 -21.53
CA LEU A 227 -17.86 3.42 -22.80
C LEU A 227 -18.03 4.45 -23.92
N GLN A 228 -17.02 4.58 -24.76
CA GLN A 228 -17.05 5.50 -25.88
C GLN A 228 -16.59 4.83 -27.17
N PRO A 229 -17.30 5.01 -28.30
CA PRO A 229 -16.82 4.53 -29.59
C PRO A 229 -15.53 5.27 -29.97
N ILE A 230 -14.59 4.56 -30.57
CA ILE A 230 -13.37 5.15 -31.09
C ILE A 230 -13.72 5.95 -32.36
N LYS A 231 -13.57 7.28 -32.27
CA LYS A 231 -13.78 8.16 -33.44
C LYS A 231 -12.53 8.17 -34.34
N ASP A 232 -11.37 8.42 -33.69
CA ASP A 232 -10.06 8.44 -34.35
C ASP A 232 -9.11 7.51 -33.62
N MET A 233 -8.26 6.81 -34.36
CA MET A 233 -7.25 5.96 -33.74
C MET A 233 -6.22 6.80 -33.00
N PRO A 234 -5.86 6.44 -31.75
CA PRO A 234 -4.88 7.18 -30.98
C PRO A 234 -3.50 7.14 -31.66
N PRO A 235 -2.76 8.26 -31.67
CA PRO A 235 -1.47 8.35 -32.37
C PRO A 235 -0.38 7.46 -31.72
N GLN A 236 -0.49 7.18 -30.44
CA GLN A 236 0.39 6.26 -29.73
C GLN A 236 -0.40 5.03 -29.31
N MET A 237 -0.02 3.86 -29.84
CA MET A 237 -0.66 2.58 -29.50
C MET A 237 0.34 1.62 -28.89
N PHE A 238 -0.15 0.78 -27.97
CA PHE A 238 0.64 -0.20 -27.25
C PHE A 238 -0.22 -1.35 -26.74
N PHE A 239 0.42 -2.44 -26.32
CA PHE A 239 -0.22 -3.61 -25.74
C PHE A 239 -0.01 -3.66 -24.22
N GLY A 240 -1.05 -4.05 -23.46
CA GLY A 240 -0.94 -4.57 -22.10
C GLY A 240 -1.18 -6.07 -22.12
N LEU A 241 -0.41 -6.85 -21.35
CA LEU A 241 -0.46 -8.31 -21.42
C LEU A 241 -0.47 -8.93 -20.00
N ASP A 242 -1.35 -9.92 -19.82
CA ASP A 242 -1.35 -10.83 -18.68
C ASP A 242 -1.08 -12.25 -19.15
N PHE A 243 -0.03 -12.89 -18.56
CA PHE A 243 0.42 -14.22 -18.93
C PHE A 243 -0.31 -15.28 -18.10
N ASN A 244 -1.31 -15.90 -18.70
CA ASN A 244 -1.99 -17.04 -18.10
C ASN A 244 -2.26 -18.09 -19.18
N VAL A 245 -1.89 -19.34 -18.91
CA VAL A 245 -2.04 -20.44 -19.90
C VAL A 245 -3.52 -20.71 -20.21
N ALA A 246 -4.38 -20.72 -19.18
CA ALA A 246 -5.81 -20.97 -19.35
C ALA A 246 -6.48 -19.83 -20.16
N THR A 247 -6.17 -18.57 -19.83
CA THR A 247 -6.73 -17.40 -20.50
C THR A 247 -5.65 -16.32 -20.61
N MET A 248 -4.95 -16.28 -21.75
CA MET A 248 -4.00 -15.22 -22.02
C MET A 248 -4.70 -13.99 -22.53
N ALA A 249 -4.60 -12.88 -21.80
CA ALA A 249 -5.29 -11.63 -22.09
C ALA A 249 -4.33 -10.56 -22.60
N CYS A 250 -4.71 -9.91 -23.70
CA CYS A 250 -4.00 -8.76 -24.25
C CYS A 250 -4.98 -7.62 -24.49
N ILE A 251 -4.69 -6.44 -23.99
CA ILE A 251 -5.44 -5.21 -24.28
C ILE A 251 -4.65 -4.37 -25.25
N VAL A 252 -5.29 -3.97 -26.35
CA VAL A 252 -4.78 -2.95 -27.26
C VAL A 252 -5.20 -1.60 -26.72
N MET A 253 -4.24 -0.81 -26.32
CA MET A 253 -4.45 0.50 -25.70
C MET A 253 -3.86 1.60 -26.58
N GLY A 254 -4.31 2.81 -26.36
CA GLY A 254 -3.72 3.96 -26.99
C GLY A 254 -3.78 5.20 -26.12
N ARG A 255 -2.97 6.20 -26.48
CA ARG A 255 -2.91 7.49 -25.82
C ARG A 255 -3.06 8.61 -26.84
N TYR A 256 -3.97 9.53 -26.57
CA TYR A 256 -4.14 10.75 -27.34
C TYR A 256 -3.16 11.84 -26.89
N SER A 257 -3.01 12.86 -27.70
CA SER A 257 -2.11 14.01 -27.45
C SER A 257 -2.50 14.82 -26.21
N ASP A 258 -3.79 14.80 -25.82
CA ASP A 258 -4.28 15.43 -24.58
C ASP A 258 -3.98 14.59 -23.32
N GLY A 259 -3.34 13.43 -23.48
CA GLY A 259 -3.01 12.51 -22.41
C GLY A 259 -4.11 11.50 -22.06
N THR A 260 -5.27 11.55 -22.71
CA THR A 260 -6.34 10.57 -22.50
C THR A 260 -5.91 9.19 -23.00
N VAL A 261 -6.14 8.18 -22.19
CA VAL A 261 -5.86 6.76 -22.47
C VAL A 261 -7.15 6.08 -22.92
N VAL A 262 -7.08 5.21 -23.89
CA VAL A 262 -8.22 4.44 -24.37
C VAL A 262 -7.87 2.96 -24.54
N ALA A 263 -8.73 2.06 -24.05
CA ALA A 263 -8.70 0.65 -24.43
C ALA A 263 -9.42 0.51 -25.77
N VAL A 264 -8.66 0.19 -26.83
CA VAL A 264 -9.13 0.19 -28.23
C VAL A 264 -9.73 -1.16 -28.62
N ASP A 265 -9.06 -2.25 -28.22
CA ASP A 265 -9.44 -3.62 -28.57
C ASP A 265 -8.91 -4.61 -27.53
N GLU A 266 -9.38 -5.83 -27.56
CA GLU A 266 -8.88 -6.93 -26.75
C GLU A 266 -8.60 -8.16 -27.60
N LEU A 267 -7.54 -8.88 -27.24
CA LEU A 267 -7.17 -10.17 -27.81
C LEU A 267 -7.18 -11.19 -26.71
N VAL A 268 -7.72 -12.35 -26.97
CA VAL A 268 -7.77 -13.46 -26.04
C VAL A 268 -7.38 -14.75 -26.72
N LEU A 269 -6.60 -15.55 -26.02
CA LEU A 269 -6.31 -16.93 -26.38
C LEU A 269 -6.54 -17.83 -25.18
N HIS A 270 -7.13 -18.99 -25.41
CA HIS A 270 -7.34 -20.00 -24.38
C HIS A 270 -6.42 -21.19 -24.62
N ASN A 271 -5.90 -21.77 -23.54
CA ASN A 271 -4.97 -22.92 -23.60
C ASN A 271 -3.81 -22.69 -24.58
N SER A 272 -3.19 -21.52 -24.52
CA SER A 272 -2.25 -21.02 -25.50
C SER A 272 -0.92 -20.62 -24.82
N ASN A 273 0.00 -20.09 -25.62
CA ASN A 273 1.32 -19.66 -25.19
C ASN A 273 1.66 -18.26 -25.74
N THR A 274 2.73 -17.68 -25.22
CA THR A 274 3.18 -16.32 -25.56
C THR A 274 3.56 -16.15 -27.01
N ASP A 275 4.07 -17.20 -27.67
CA ASP A 275 4.45 -17.17 -29.08
C ASP A 275 3.22 -17.01 -29.99
N GLU A 276 2.15 -17.75 -29.72
CA GLU A 276 0.86 -17.63 -30.43
C GLU A 276 0.21 -16.26 -30.24
N MET A 277 0.24 -15.74 -29.00
CA MET A 277 -0.27 -14.39 -28.72
C MET A 277 0.55 -13.33 -29.47
N ALA A 278 1.87 -13.42 -29.48
CA ALA A 278 2.74 -12.50 -30.22
C ALA A 278 2.46 -12.50 -31.73
N ARG A 279 2.21 -13.68 -32.32
CA ARG A 279 1.80 -13.78 -33.71
C ARG A 279 0.43 -13.13 -33.99
N LEU A 280 -0.53 -13.33 -33.08
CA LEU A 280 -1.86 -12.72 -33.19
C LEU A 280 -1.77 -11.19 -33.11
N MET A 281 -0.98 -10.66 -32.14
CA MET A 281 -0.72 -9.23 -31.97
C MET A 281 -0.15 -8.63 -33.28
N LYS A 282 0.90 -9.25 -33.84
CA LYS A 282 1.50 -8.82 -35.10
C LYS A 282 0.55 -8.86 -36.29
N LYS A 283 -0.29 -9.92 -36.39
CA LYS A 283 -1.25 -10.07 -37.45
C LYS A 283 -2.33 -8.99 -37.44
N LYS A 284 -2.84 -8.65 -36.21
CA LYS A 284 -3.92 -7.67 -36.08
C LYS A 284 -3.44 -6.22 -36.06
N TYR A 285 -2.25 -5.97 -35.47
CA TYR A 285 -1.70 -4.64 -35.25
C TYR A 285 -0.21 -4.58 -35.61
N PRO A 286 0.18 -4.70 -36.88
CA PRO A 286 1.56 -4.87 -37.33
C PRO A 286 2.48 -3.67 -37.01
N TYR A 287 1.89 -2.49 -36.84
CA TYR A 287 2.64 -1.24 -36.52
C TYR A 287 2.77 -0.96 -35.02
N VAL A 288 2.07 -1.69 -34.16
CA VAL A 288 2.20 -1.54 -32.71
C VAL A 288 3.39 -2.35 -32.22
N LYS A 289 4.36 -1.67 -31.62
CA LYS A 289 5.62 -2.29 -31.17
C LYS A 289 5.75 -2.34 -29.64
N ASP A 290 5.17 -1.37 -28.94
CA ASP A 290 5.33 -1.23 -27.49
C ASP A 290 4.40 -2.18 -26.74
N CYS A 291 4.97 -2.88 -25.77
CA CYS A 291 4.26 -3.86 -24.94
C CYS A 291 4.58 -3.66 -23.47
N TYR A 292 3.54 -3.64 -22.65
CA TYR A 292 3.59 -3.47 -21.19
C TYR A 292 3.02 -4.73 -20.50
N PRO A 293 3.80 -5.83 -20.45
CA PRO A 293 3.33 -7.09 -19.90
C PRO A 293 3.48 -7.18 -18.39
N ASP A 294 2.91 -8.24 -17.81
CA ASP A 294 3.16 -8.63 -16.43
C ASP A 294 4.67 -8.76 -16.17
N PRO A 295 5.21 -8.06 -15.17
CA PRO A 295 6.60 -8.21 -14.74
C PRO A 295 7.02 -9.65 -14.40
N ALA A 296 6.08 -10.51 -13.97
CA ALA A 296 6.34 -11.92 -13.64
C ALA A 296 6.83 -12.72 -14.87
N GLY A 297 6.43 -12.34 -16.08
CA GLY A 297 6.87 -12.97 -17.34
C GLY A 297 8.37 -12.81 -17.64
N LYS A 298 9.13 -12.07 -16.82
CA LYS A 298 10.58 -12.01 -16.85
C LYS A 298 11.25 -13.30 -16.33
N SER A 299 10.55 -14.01 -15.45
CA SER A 299 11.07 -15.23 -14.82
C SER A 299 11.19 -16.34 -15.87
N ARG A 300 12.29 -17.10 -15.82
CA ARG A 300 12.48 -18.27 -16.66
C ARG A 300 11.60 -19.41 -16.15
N SER A 301 10.87 -20.07 -17.03
CA SER A 301 10.16 -21.29 -16.69
C SER A 301 11.11 -22.49 -16.75
N THR A 302 11.16 -23.30 -15.70
CA THR A 302 11.93 -24.57 -15.68
C THR A 302 11.36 -25.61 -16.62
N VAL A 303 10.13 -25.42 -17.11
CA VAL A 303 9.41 -26.34 -18.02
C VAL A 303 9.52 -25.88 -19.50
N ALA A 304 9.96 -24.64 -19.74
CA ALA A 304 10.07 -24.12 -21.09
C ALA A 304 11.25 -24.73 -21.87
N VAL A 305 10.97 -25.25 -23.06
CA VAL A 305 12.02 -25.66 -24.00
C VAL A 305 12.94 -24.44 -24.26
N ASN A 306 14.24 -24.61 -24.12
CA ASN A 306 15.27 -23.60 -24.32
C ASN A 306 15.33 -22.46 -23.27
N ASN A 307 14.79 -22.63 -22.07
CA ASN A 307 14.95 -21.66 -20.96
C ASN A 307 14.51 -20.22 -21.30
N ARG A 308 13.50 -20.06 -22.18
CA ARG A 308 12.95 -18.77 -22.67
C ARG A 308 11.94 -18.23 -21.65
N SER A 309 11.96 -16.93 -21.44
CA SER A 309 10.91 -16.21 -20.66
C SER A 309 9.88 -15.59 -21.60
N ASP A 310 8.67 -15.30 -21.11
CA ASP A 310 7.63 -14.65 -21.90
C ASP A 310 8.12 -13.31 -22.48
N HIS A 311 8.87 -12.55 -21.66
CA HIS A 311 9.48 -11.30 -22.13
C HIS A 311 10.53 -11.53 -23.23
N SER A 312 11.28 -12.64 -23.23
CA SER A 312 12.24 -12.95 -24.31
C SER A 312 11.53 -13.30 -25.60
N ILE A 313 10.44 -14.07 -25.51
CA ILE A 313 9.61 -14.43 -26.66
C ILE A 313 9.01 -13.17 -27.33
N LEU A 314 8.45 -12.25 -26.54
CA LEU A 314 7.94 -10.99 -27.10
C LEU A 314 9.03 -10.18 -27.81
N ARG A 315 10.25 -10.10 -27.25
CA ARG A 315 11.38 -9.40 -27.92
C ARG A 315 11.83 -10.09 -29.22
N GLU A 316 11.87 -11.41 -29.24
CA GLU A 316 12.17 -12.21 -30.45
C GLU A 316 11.14 -11.95 -31.57
N HIS A 317 9.89 -11.69 -31.18
CA HIS A 317 8.86 -11.22 -32.12
C HIS A 317 8.97 -9.73 -32.48
N GLY A 318 9.97 -9.00 -31.98
CA GLY A 318 10.26 -7.60 -32.32
C GLY A 318 9.40 -6.58 -31.54
N PHE A 319 8.86 -6.95 -30.38
CA PHE A 319 8.20 -6.01 -29.48
C PHE A 319 9.20 -5.34 -28.52
N ASN A 320 8.97 -4.07 -28.22
CA ASN A 320 9.65 -3.33 -27.18
C ASN A 320 8.94 -3.65 -25.83
N VAL A 321 9.60 -4.35 -24.95
CA VAL A 321 9.02 -4.83 -23.69
C VAL A 321 9.40 -3.90 -22.55
N TYR A 322 8.39 -3.23 -21.98
CA TYR A 322 8.51 -2.31 -20.84
C TYR A 322 7.82 -2.89 -19.60
N ALA A 323 8.58 -3.27 -18.59
CA ALA A 323 8.05 -3.79 -17.34
C ALA A 323 8.89 -3.32 -16.16
N LYS A 324 8.26 -3.18 -14.99
CA LYS A 324 8.98 -2.93 -13.74
C LYS A 324 9.86 -4.14 -13.38
N SER A 325 10.87 -3.92 -12.55
CA SER A 325 11.76 -5.01 -12.07
C SER A 325 11.03 -6.02 -11.18
N LYS A 326 9.99 -5.57 -10.47
CA LYS A 326 9.09 -6.40 -9.64
C LYS A 326 7.64 -6.05 -9.96
N ALA A 327 6.75 -7.04 -9.84
CA ALA A 327 5.32 -6.80 -9.93
C ALA A 327 4.90 -5.76 -8.88
N PRO A 328 4.21 -4.70 -9.29
CA PRO A 328 3.68 -3.71 -8.36
C PRO A 328 2.59 -4.33 -7.49
N HIS A 329 2.36 -3.77 -6.31
CA HIS A 329 1.23 -4.20 -5.50
C HIS A 329 -0.08 -3.96 -6.24
N THR A 330 -0.97 -4.94 -6.22
CA THR A 330 -2.29 -4.87 -6.87
C THR A 330 -3.04 -3.60 -6.47
N LYS A 331 -2.97 -3.23 -5.19
CA LYS A 331 -3.59 -2.00 -4.68
C LYS A 331 -3.11 -0.73 -5.41
N ASP A 332 -1.80 -0.60 -5.68
CA ASP A 332 -1.24 0.56 -6.37
C ASP A 332 -1.71 0.63 -7.83
N ARG A 333 -1.79 -0.53 -8.50
CA ARG A 333 -2.33 -0.64 -9.87
C ARG A 333 -3.80 -0.24 -9.92
N LEU A 334 -4.62 -0.73 -8.97
CA LEU A 334 -6.04 -0.39 -8.89
C LEU A 334 -6.27 1.10 -8.61
N TYR A 335 -5.48 1.71 -7.73
CA TYR A 335 -5.57 3.15 -7.48
C TYR A 335 -5.19 3.96 -8.72
N SER A 336 -4.15 3.58 -9.44
CA SER A 336 -3.72 4.25 -10.67
C SER A 336 -4.82 4.18 -11.75
N LEU A 337 -5.43 3.01 -11.93
CA LEU A 337 -6.54 2.80 -12.85
C LEU A 337 -7.76 3.65 -12.47
N ASN A 338 -8.22 3.56 -11.22
CA ASN A 338 -9.40 4.28 -10.77
C ASN A 338 -9.22 5.81 -10.86
N ARG A 339 -7.99 6.31 -10.66
CA ARG A 339 -7.67 7.73 -10.84
C ARG A 339 -7.79 8.17 -12.31
N LEU A 340 -7.40 7.33 -13.27
CA LEU A 340 -7.58 7.64 -14.68
C LEU A 340 -9.05 7.62 -15.10
N LEU A 341 -9.83 6.69 -14.55
CA LEU A 341 -11.27 6.64 -14.77
C LEU A 341 -11.97 7.87 -14.22
N LYS A 342 -11.66 8.27 -12.99
CA LYS A 342 -12.17 9.50 -12.38
C LYS A 342 -11.28 9.93 -11.23
N ASP A 343 -10.68 11.11 -11.32
CA ASP A 343 -9.89 11.67 -10.23
C ASP A 343 -10.78 12.42 -9.19
N SER A 344 -10.14 13.00 -8.18
CA SER A 344 -10.85 13.72 -7.11
C SER A 344 -11.54 15.00 -7.57
N GLU A 345 -11.19 15.53 -8.73
CA GLU A 345 -11.80 16.69 -9.36
C GLU A 345 -12.90 16.31 -10.37
N GLY A 346 -13.14 15.01 -10.53
CA GLY A 346 -14.13 14.46 -11.47
C GLY A 346 -13.63 14.34 -12.91
N LYS A 347 -12.34 14.59 -13.18
CA LYS A 347 -11.76 14.51 -14.52
C LYS A 347 -11.59 13.06 -14.95
N ILE A 348 -12.04 12.76 -16.17
CA ILE A 348 -11.94 11.46 -16.81
C ILE A 348 -10.78 11.49 -17.80
N ARG A 349 -9.86 10.54 -17.66
CA ARG A 349 -8.68 10.41 -18.53
C ARG A 349 -8.51 9.01 -19.09
N MET A 350 -9.51 8.15 -18.91
CA MET A 350 -9.54 6.83 -19.51
C MET A 350 -10.94 6.48 -20.00
N THR A 351 -11.01 5.94 -21.22
CA THR A 351 -12.22 5.41 -21.83
C THR A 351 -11.98 4.00 -22.37
N VAL A 352 -13.06 3.28 -22.66
CA VAL A 352 -13.04 1.89 -23.13
C VAL A 352 -13.94 1.77 -24.35
N ALA A 353 -13.44 1.18 -25.43
CA ALA A 353 -14.25 0.87 -26.60
C ALA A 353 -15.30 -0.21 -26.26
N PRO A 354 -16.55 -0.08 -26.71
CA PRO A 354 -17.63 -1.05 -26.43
C PRO A 354 -17.32 -2.50 -26.82
N LYS A 355 -16.40 -2.71 -27.77
CA LYS A 355 -15.97 -4.06 -28.20
C LYS A 355 -15.01 -4.76 -27.20
N CYS A 356 -14.47 -4.08 -26.20
CA CYS A 356 -13.64 -4.66 -25.16
C CYS A 356 -14.52 -5.34 -24.08
N VAL A 357 -15.23 -6.38 -24.46
CA VAL A 357 -16.33 -6.99 -23.67
C VAL A 357 -15.79 -7.63 -22.38
N ASN A 358 -14.62 -8.30 -22.48
CA ASN A 358 -14.02 -8.97 -21.34
C ASN A 358 -13.41 -7.96 -20.36
N LEU A 359 -12.76 -6.90 -20.86
CA LEU A 359 -12.26 -5.81 -20.03
C LEU A 359 -13.40 -5.11 -19.27
N ILE A 360 -14.52 -4.85 -19.97
CA ILE A 360 -15.72 -4.26 -19.36
C ILE A 360 -16.26 -5.17 -18.27
N LYS A 361 -16.35 -6.48 -18.53
CA LYS A 361 -16.77 -7.48 -17.55
C LYS A 361 -15.85 -7.46 -16.31
N ASP A 362 -14.54 -7.46 -16.51
CA ASP A 362 -13.58 -7.38 -15.40
C ASP A 362 -13.75 -6.09 -14.59
N TYR A 363 -13.90 -4.94 -15.25
CA TYR A 363 -14.09 -3.65 -14.58
C TYR A 363 -15.39 -3.59 -13.77
N GLU A 364 -16.41 -4.32 -14.15
CA GLU A 364 -17.69 -4.36 -13.44
C GLU A 364 -17.74 -5.36 -12.31
N LEU A 365 -17.15 -6.54 -12.51
CA LEU A 365 -17.36 -7.69 -11.62
C LEU A 365 -16.19 -7.99 -10.69
N CYS A 366 -14.95 -7.59 -11.03
CA CYS A 366 -13.81 -7.81 -10.17
C CYS A 366 -13.99 -7.16 -8.80
N GLN A 367 -13.74 -7.94 -7.77
CA GLN A 367 -13.84 -7.51 -6.38
C GLN A 367 -12.48 -7.50 -5.71
N ARG A 368 -12.38 -6.76 -4.63
CA ARG A 368 -11.22 -6.79 -3.72
C ARG A 368 -11.51 -7.71 -2.55
N ASP A 369 -10.47 -8.35 -2.06
CA ASP A 369 -10.48 -9.02 -0.77
C ASP A 369 -10.36 -8.02 0.39
N ASN A 370 -10.42 -8.50 1.62
CA ASN A 370 -10.31 -7.70 2.82
C ASN A 370 -8.94 -6.99 2.96
N ASN A 371 -7.92 -7.46 2.23
CA ASN A 371 -6.58 -6.87 2.19
C ASN A 371 -6.42 -5.83 1.06
N GLY A 372 -7.46 -5.62 0.25
CA GLY A 372 -7.47 -4.69 -0.88
C GLY A 372 -6.82 -5.24 -2.15
N ASN A 373 -6.48 -6.54 -2.21
CA ASN A 373 -6.04 -7.22 -3.41
C ASN A 373 -7.23 -7.70 -4.23
N LEU A 374 -6.99 -8.09 -5.49
CA LEU A 374 -8.03 -8.71 -6.30
C LEU A 374 -8.45 -10.05 -5.69
N SER A 375 -9.76 -10.24 -5.56
CA SER A 375 -10.33 -11.51 -5.13
C SER A 375 -10.14 -12.55 -6.24
N LYS A 376 -9.58 -13.69 -5.90
CA LYS A 376 -9.38 -14.85 -6.80
C LYS A 376 -10.50 -15.88 -6.72
N LYS A 377 -11.69 -15.47 -6.29
CA LYS A 377 -12.83 -16.40 -6.16
C LYS A 377 -13.37 -16.88 -7.51
N ASP A 378 -13.17 -16.10 -8.57
CA ASP A 378 -13.55 -16.46 -9.94
C ASP A 378 -12.27 -16.42 -10.80
N GLU A 379 -11.86 -17.61 -11.25
CA GLU A 379 -10.65 -17.80 -12.06
C GLU A 379 -10.77 -17.22 -13.48
N ASN A 380 -11.98 -16.90 -13.93
CA ASN A 380 -12.26 -16.31 -15.25
C ASN A 380 -12.29 -14.77 -15.25
N LEU A 381 -12.04 -14.17 -14.08
CA LEU A 381 -11.97 -12.73 -13.92
C LEU A 381 -10.53 -12.29 -13.66
N THR A 382 -10.28 -11.02 -13.79
CA THR A 382 -9.03 -10.28 -13.50
C THR A 382 -8.01 -10.19 -14.63
N HIS A 383 -7.99 -11.10 -15.60
CA HIS A 383 -6.96 -11.14 -16.64
C HIS A 383 -6.86 -9.87 -17.49
N PHE A 384 -8.00 -9.34 -17.93
CA PHE A 384 -8.02 -8.11 -18.74
C PHE A 384 -7.81 -6.86 -17.90
N LEU A 385 -8.27 -6.87 -16.65
CA LEU A 385 -7.96 -5.83 -15.67
C LEU A 385 -6.45 -5.79 -15.39
N ASP A 386 -5.83 -6.93 -15.15
CA ASP A 386 -4.39 -7.02 -14.91
C ASP A 386 -3.62 -6.56 -16.13
N ALA A 387 -3.94 -7.06 -17.34
CA ALA A 387 -3.32 -6.67 -18.60
C ALA A 387 -3.36 -5.15 -18.83
N SER A 388 -4.51 -4.49 -18.58
CA SER A 388 -4.66 -3.04 -18.76
C SER A 388 -3.90 -2.24 -17.71
N SER A 389 -3.78 -2.75 -16.50
CA SER A 389 -3.24 -2.02 -15.35
C SER A 389 -1.72 -1.91 -15.33
N TYR A 390 -0.96 -2.80 -16.00
CA TYR A 390 0.50 -2.76 -16.02
C TYR A 390 1.04 -1.50 -16.72
N TYR A 391 0.46 -1.11 -17.86
CA TYR A 391 0.79 0.17 -18.51
C TYR A 391 0.48 1.34 -17.59
N ILE A 392 -0.73 1.34 -17.03
CA ILE A 392 -1.23 2.45 -16.21
C ILE A 392 -0.33 2.67 -15.00
N ASP A 393 0.03 1.60 -14.29
CA ASP A 393 0.92 1.71 -13.13
C ASP A 393 2.35 2.15 -13.49
N LEU A 394 2.84 1.81 -14.68
CA LEU A 394 4.18 2.20 -15.11
C LEU A 394 4.24 3.65 -15.60
N LYS A 395 3.25 4.11 -16.37
CA LYS A 395 3.26 5.40 -17.06
C LYS A 395 2.42 6.48 -16.38
N GLU A 396 1.36 6.06 -15.68
CA GLU A 396 0.38 6.93 -15.03
C GLU A 396 0.23 6.57 -13.52
N PRO A 397 1.32 6.38 -12.76
CA PRO A 397 1.21 5.93 -11.38
C PRO A 397 0.46 6.95 -10.52
N ALA A 398 -0.39 6.46 -9.62
CA ALA A 398 -1.11 7.31 -8.67
C ALA A 398 -0.15 8.03 -7.70
N TYR A 399 0.98 7.38 -7.40
CA TYR A 399 2.05 7.93 -6.59
C TYR A 399 3.32 8.02 -7.41
N ARG A 400 3.77 9.21 -7.75
CA ARG A 400 5.18 9.40 -8.11
C ARG A 400 5.97 9.23 -6.80
N ARG A 401 6.79 8.18 -6.71
CA ARG A 401 7.85 8.14 -5.70
C ARG A 401 8.85 9.24 -6.10
N THR A 402 8.66 10.42 -5.59
CA THR A 402 9.74 11.38 -5.48
C THR A 402 10.74 10.72 -4.54
N ALA A 403 11.90 10.36 -5.05
CA ALA A 403 13.08 10.15 -4.23
C ALA A 403 13.33 11.51 -3.57
N THR A 404 12.80 11.71 -2.38
CA THR A 404 13.20 12.83 -1.53
C THR A 404 14.54 12.39 -0.98
N THR A 405 15.61 12.82 -1.64
CA THR A 405 16.91 12.99 -0.99
C THR A 405 16.62 13.96 0.15
N LEU A 406 16.58 13.49 1.36
CA LEU A 406 16.69 14.33 2.53
C LEU A 406 18.13 14.81 2.50
N GLU A 407 18.37 16.01 1.98
CA GLU A 407 19.56 16.78 2.29
C GLU A 407 19.42 17.16 3.77
N PHE A 408 20.35 16.64 4.57
CA PHE A 408 20.54 16.97 5.98
C PHE A 408 21.42 18.20 6.13
#